data_ff59dcf28fecbffc82b564492e538e5e
#
_entry.id   ff59dcf28fecbffc82b564492e538e5e
#
_cell.length_a   1.000
_cell.length_b   1.000
_cell.length_c   1.000
_cell.angle_alpha   90.00
_cell.angle_beta   90.00
_cell.angle_gamma   90.00
#
_symmetry.space_group_name_H-M   'P 1'
#
loop_
_entity.id
_entity.type
_entity.pdbx_description
1 polymer ?
#
loop_
_entity_poly.entity_id
_entity_poly.type
_entity_poly.pdbx_seq_one_letter_code
_entity_poly.pdbx_strand_id
1 'polypeptide(L)'
;LGRLGAEHIMVVHSDDGLDEISIATETHVAEYRDGALSEYKLQPENYFSERQSLEGLAVENATESLALIIDALGKQTNANGAKAAQLIAINAGAALYVAGCAADMHQGVEMALDAIGSGLAKAKINDLATFTQVQQDG
;
A
#
# COMPACT_ATOMS: atom_id res chain seq x y z
N LEU A 1 -6.75 -4.22 -22.30
CA LEU A 1 -6.63 -3.29 -21.17
C LEU A 1 -6.34 -1.86 -21.64
N GLY A 2 -5.29 -1.62 -22.43
CA GLY A 2 -4.99 -0.29 -22.95
C GLY A 2 -6.13 0.31 -23.77
N ARG A 3 -6.87 -0.52 -24.48
CA ARG A 3 -7.98 -0.08 -25.32
C ARG A 3 -9.21 0.35 -24.52
N LEU A 4 -9.31 -0.08 -23.27
CA LEU A 4 -10.43 0.24 -22.38
C LEU A 4 -10.05 1.34 -21.37
N GLY A 5 -9.01 2.11 -21.66
CA GLY A 5 -8.54 3.19 -20.81
C GLY A 5 -7.52 2.77 -19.77
N ALA A 6 -7.19 1.48 -19.68
CA ALA A 6 -6.12 1.01 -18.80
C ALA A 6 -4.78 1.18 -19.52
N GLU A 7 -4.37 2.44 -19.70
CA GLU A 7 -3.13 2.79 -20.39
C GLU A 7 -1.91 2.75 -19.50
N HIS A 8 -2.12 2.46 -18.22
CA HIS A 8 -1.07 2.44 -17.22
C HIS A 8 -1.21 1.19 -16.35
N ILE A 9 -0.22 0.31 -16.42
CA ILE A 9 -0.22 -0.96 -15.70
C ILE A 9 1.15 -1.12 -15.05
N MET A 10 1.16 -1.56 -13.79
CA MET A 10 2.39 -1.95 -13.10
C MET A 10 2.25 -3.39 -12.63
N VAL A 11 3.25 -4.20 -12.94
CA VAL A 11 3.39 -5.55 -12.38
C VAL A 11 4.59 -5.52 -11.46
N VAL A 12 4.42 -5.95 -10.22
CA VAL A 12 5.45 -5.85 -9.19
C VAL A 12 5.74 -7.22 -8.60
N HIS A 13 7.01 -7.43 -8.25
CA HIS A 13 7.47 -8.63 -7.57
C HIS A 13 8.66 -8.26 -6.68
N SER A 14 8.52 -8.43 -5.38
CA SER A 14 9.60 -8.12 -4.46
C SER A 14 10.56 -9.29 -4.30
N ASP A 15 11.81 -9.00 -3.93
CA ASP A 15 12.84 -10.02 -3.72
C ASP A 15 12.52 -10.94 -2.54
N ASP A 16 11.62 -10.54 -1.64
CA ASP A 16 11.18 -11.39 -0.53
C ASP A 16 9.98 -12.29 -0.89
N GLY A 17 9.61 -12.33 -2.16
CA GLY A 17 8.57 -13.23 -2.66
C GLY A 17 7.16 -12.68 -2.60
N LEU A 18 6.97 -11.43 -2.21
CA LEU A 18 5.64 -10.80 -2.18
C LEU A 18 5.22 -10.35 -3.58
N ASP A 19 3.92 -10.48 -3.87
CA ASP A 19 3.32 -9.94 -5.10
C ASP A 19 2.86 -8.50 -4.88
N GLU A 20 3.62 -7.74 -4.09
CA GLU A 20 3.38 -6.34 -3.77
C GLU A 20 4.72 -5.64 -3.54
N ILE A 21 4.69 -4.32 -3.39
CA ILE A 21 5.90 -3.54 -3.14
C ILE A 21 6.31 -3.73 -1.68
N SER A 22 7.57 -4.12 -1.47
CA SER A 22 8.10 -4.40 -0.13
C SER A 22 8.73 -3.17 0.50
N ILE A 23 8.70 -3.11 1.84
CA ILE A 23 9.48 -2.15 2.63
C ILE A 23 10.80 -2.73 3.11
N ALA A 24 11.03 -4.03 2.87
CA ALA A 24 12.20 -4.75 3.35
C ALA A 24 13.26 -4.97 2.27
N THR A 25 12.86 -5.08 1.02
CA THR A 25 13.74 -5.42 -0.10
C THR A 25 13.42 -4.59 -1.32
N GLU A 26 14.26 -4.73 -2.36
CA GLU A 26 13.96 -4.19 -3.68
C GLU A 26 12.70 -4.85 -4.25
N THR A 27 11.96 -4.10 -5.03
CA THR A 27 10.82 -4.61 -5.79
C THR A 27 11.10 -4.42 -7.28
N HIS A 28 10.99 -5.50 -8.05
CA HIS A 28 11.09 -5.45 -9.50
C HIS A 28 9.76 -4.98 -10.09
N VAL A 29 9.82 -4.02 -10.99
CA VAL A 29 8.63 -3.44 -11.62
C VAL A 29 8.74 -3.56 -13.12
N ALA A 30 7.66 -4.04 -13.74
CA ALA A 30 7.42 -3.89 -15.17
C ALA A 30 6.26 -2.91 -15.31
N GLU A 31 6.53 -1.78 -15.94
CA GLU A 31 5.55 -0.71 -16.09
C GLU A 31 5.24 -0.49 -17.57
N TYR A 32 3.95 -0.59 -17.91
CA TYR A 32 3.43 -0.23 -19.22
C TYR A 32 2.64 1.06 -19.09
N ARG A 33 3.06 2.07 -19.83
CA ARG A 33 2.40 3.37 -19.79
C ARG A 33 2.45 3.99 -21.18
N ASP A 34 1.28 4.39 -21.68
CA ASP A 34 1.13 5.10 -22.97
C ASP A 34 1.84 4.38 -24.15
N GLY A 35 1.76 3.04 -24.17
CA GLY A 35 2.32 2.23 -25.22
C GLY A 35 3.79 1.87 -25.04
N ALA A 36 4.43 2.30 -23.96
CA ALA A 36 5.84 2.02 -23.67
C ALA A 36 6.00 1.10 -22.45
N LEU A 37 6.81 0.06 -22.60
CA LEU A 37 7.16 -0.85 -21.51
C LEU A 37 8.51 -0.45 -20.94
N SER A 38 8.61 -0.34 -19.63
CA SER A 38 9.86 -0.13 -18.91
C SER A 38 9.99 -1.10 -17.76
N GLU A 39 11.21 -1.44 -17.40
CA GLU A 39 11.51 -2.30 -16.28
C GLU A 39 12.52 -1.60 -15.39
N TYR A 40 12.27 -1.63 -14.08
CA TYR A 40 13.13 -0.97 -13.10
C TYR A 40 12.92 -1.59 -11.72
N LYS A 41 13.68 -1.13 -10.76
CA LYS A 41 13.59 -1.58 -9.36
C LYS A 41 13.21 -0.40 -8.48
N LEU A 42 12.32 -0.66 -7.53
CA LEU A 42 11.98 0.28 -6.47
C LEU A 42 12.76 -0.08 -5.21
N GLN A 43 13.34 0.93 -4.58
CA GLN A 43 14.08 0.80 -3.31
C GLN A 43 13.25 1.45 -2.21
N PRO A 44 13.05 0.77 -1.06
CA PRO A 44 12.32 1.40 0.05
C PRO A 44 12.92 2.73 0.50
N GLU A 45 14.24 2.87 0.43
CA GLU A 45 14.96 4.08 0.82
C GLU A 45 14.62 5.31 -0.03
N ASN A 46 14.02 5.11 -1.21
CA ASN A 46 13.56 6.22 -2.05
C ASN A 46 12.33 6.92 -1.47
N TYR A 47 11.62 6.27 -0.55
CA TYR A 47 10.36 6.76 0.00
C TYR A 47 10.37 6.89 1.51
N PHE A 48 11.20 6.12 2.21
CA PHE A 48 11.31 6.10 3.66
C PHE A 48 12.77 6.25 4.06
N SER A 49 13.02 6.68 5.29
CA SER A 49 14.39 6.93 5.76
C SER A 49 15.27 5.67 5.80
N GLU A 50 14.67 4.51 5.97
CA GLU A 50 15.39 3.23 6.02
C GLU A 50 14.48 2.07 5.64
N ARG A 51 15.10 0.92 5.33
CA ARG A 51 14.36 -0.32 5.15
C ARG A 51 13.86 -0.84 6.48
N GLN A 52 12.67 -1.43 6.45
CA GLN A 52 12.11 -2.10 7.62
C GLN A 52 12.02 -3.60 7.34
N SER A 53 12.32 -4.44 8.33
CA SER A 53 12.10 -5.88 8.19
C SER A 53 10.59 -6.17 8.20
N LEU A 54 10.19 -7.30 7.61
CA LEU A 54 8.81 -7.75 7.65
C LEU A 54 8.46 -8.46 8.96
N GLU A 55 9.44 -8.60 9.87
CA GLU A 55 9.22 -9.22 11.16
C GLU A 55 8.12 -8.47 11.94
N GLY A 56 7.19 -9.22 12.48
CA GLY A 56 6.05 -8.67 13.23
C GLY A 56 4.84 -8.32 12.36
N LEU A 57 4.93 -8.43 11.04
CA LEU A 57 3.80 -8.18 10.15
C LEU A 57 3.02 -9.44 9.81
N ALA A 58 3.58 -10.63 10.09
CA ALA A 58 2.85 -11.88 9.92
C ALA A 58 1.78 -12.01 11.00
N VAL A 59 0.56 -12.34 10.60
CA VAL A 59 -0.58 -12.48 11.50
C VAL A 59 -1.19 -13.86 11.32
N GLU A 60 -1.77 -14.41 12.40
CA GLU A 60 -2.30 -15.77 12.40
C GLU A 60 -3.79 -15.84 12.10
N ASN A 61 -4.51 -14.72 12.20
CA ASN A 61 -5.96 -14.71 12.00
C ASN A 61 -6.46 -13.32 11.60
N ALA A 62 -7.74 -13.27 11.22
CA ALA A 62 -8.36 -12.02 10.76
C ALA A 62 -8.43 -10.95 11.86
N THR A 63 -8.60 -11.36 13.11
CA THR A 63 -8.65 -10.41 14.24
C THR A 63 -7.32 -9.70 14.42
N GLU A 64 -6.21 -10.44 14.37
CA GLU A 64 -4.87 -9.84 14.45
C GLU A 64 -4.58 -8.95 13.28
N SER A 65 -4.98 -9.37 12.07
CA SER A 65 -4.83 -8.57 10.86
C SER A 65 -5.58 -7.24 10.98
N LEU A 66 -6.82 -7.29 11.43
CA LEU A 66 -7.63 -6.08 11.61
C LEU A 66 -7.03 -5.15 12.66
N ALA A 67 -6.55 -5.70 13.79
CA ALA A 67 -5.92 -4.89 14.83
C ALA A 67 -4.66 -4.19 14.30
N LEU A 68 -3.85 -4.89 13.52
CA LEU A 68 -2.64 -4.32 12.92
C LEU A 68 -2.99 -3.20 11.93
N ILE A 69 -3.98 -3.41 11.09
CA ILE A 69 -4.43 -2.40 10.12
C ILE A 69 -4.99 -1.17 10.83
N ILE A 70 -5.81 -1.36 11.86
CA ILE A 70 -6.39 -0.24 12.63
C ILE A 70 -5.28 0.58 13.28
N ASP A 71 -4.28 -0.06 13.89
CA ASP A 71 -3.16 0.65 14.48
C ASP A 71 -2.33 1.37 13.40
N ALA A 72 -2.08 0.71 12.28
CA ALA A 72 -1.34 1.29 11.15
C ALA A 72 -2.02 2.55 10.61
N LEU A 73 -3.33 2.54 10.50
CA LEU A 73 -4.11 3.66 9.98
C LEU A 73 -4.49 4.68 11.05
N GLY A 74 -4.15 4.41 12.30
CA GLY A 74 -4.44 5.27 13.45
C GLY A 74 -3.18 5.91 14.01
N LYS A 75 -2.96 5.70 15.29
CA LYS A 75 -1.89 6.35 16.04
C LYS A 75 -0.54 5.66 15.92
N GLN A 76 -0.50 4.46 15.33
CA GLN A 76 0.72 3.67 15.20
C GLN A 76 1.43 3.51 16.53
N THR A 77 0.70 2.99 17.51
CA THR A 77 1.14 2.92 18.90
C THR A 77 2.27 1.92 19.12
N ASN A 78 2.48 1.00 18.17
CA ASN A 78 3.60 0.07 18.23
C ASN A 78 4.38 0.07 16.92
N ALA A 79 5.60 -0.50 16.97
CA ALA A 79 6.50 -0.51 15.82
C ALA A 79 5.92 -1.29 14.63
N ASN A 80 5.15 -2.35 14.89
CA ASN A 80 4.53 -3.14 13.82
C ASN A 80 3.45 -2.35 13.08
N GLY A 81 2.68 -1.52 13.81
CA GLY A 81 1.71 -0.62 13.19
C GLY A 81 2.38 0.40 12.28
N ALA A 82 3.52 0.96 12.69
CA ALA A 82 4.27 1.90 11.86
C ALA A 82 4.83 1.23 10.60
N LYS A 83 5.35 0.01 10.71
CA LYS A 83 5.82 -0.76 9.55
C LYS A 83 4.66 -1.06 8.59
N ALA A 84 3.53 -1.50 9.12
CA ALA A 84 2.34 -1.80 8.33
C ALA A 84 1.86 -0.56 7.60
N ALA A 85 1.91 0.61 8.24
CA ALA A 85 1.55 1.88 7.61
C ALA A 85 2.44 2.18 6.40
N GLN A 86 3.74 1.94 6.49
CA GLN A 86 4.66 2.14 5.37
C GLN A 86 4.35 1.17 4.22
N LEU A 87 4.10 -0.10 4.53
CA LEU A 87 3.76 -1.10 3.51
C LEU A 87 2.45 -0.73 2.80
N ILE A 88 1.44 -0.33 3.56
CA ILE A 88 0.16 0.14 3.01
C ILE A 88 0.39 1.38 2.14
N ALA A 89 1.16 2.35 2.63
CA ALA A 89 1.37 3.62 1.92
C ALA A 89 2.09 3.44 0.59
N ILE A 90 3.11 2.60 0.53
CA ILE A 90 3.85 2.42 -0.73
C ILE A 90 3.00 1.68 -1.77
N ASN A 91 2.21 0.71 -1.35
CA ASN A 91 1.32 -0.02 -2.26
C ASN A 91 0.11 0.83 -2.68
N ALA A 92 -0.49 1.58 -1.77
CA ALA A 92 -1.55 2.53 -2.08
C ALA A 92 -1.04 3.65 -2.98
N GLY A 93 0.18 4.13 -2.73
CA GLY A 93 0.83 5.15 -3.56
C GLY A 93 0.99 4.68 -5.00
N ALA A 94 1.40 3.43 -5.20
CA ALA A 94 1.49 2.83 -6.53
C ALA A 94 0.13 2.78 -7.21
N ALA A 95 -0.91 2.41 -6.48
CA ALA A 95 -2.28 2.36 -7.01
C ALA A 95 -2.75 3.76 -7.43
N LEU A 96 -2.47 4.78 -6.63
CA LEU A 96 -2.81 6.18 -6.97
C LEU A 96 -2.07 6.65 -8.23
N TYR A 97 -0.82 6.29 -8.35
CA TYR A 97 -0.03 6.61 -9.54
C TYR A 97 -0.60 5.92 -10.78
N VAL A 98 -0.88 4.64 -10.71
CA VAL A 98 -1.45 3.87 -11.83
C VAL A 98 -2.83 4.39 -12.22
N ALA A 99 -3.64 4.78 -11.24
CA ALA A 99 -4.99 5.32 -11.48
C ALA A 99 -4.99 6.75 -12.06
N GLY A 100 -3.83 7.39 -12.12
CA GLY A 100 -3.73 8.78 -12.60
C GLY A 100 -4.05 9.83 -11.56
N CYS A 101 -4.20 9.44 -10.29
CA CYS A 101 -4.47 10.36 -9.19
C CYS A 101 -3.20 11.05 -8.69
N ALA A 102 -2.04 10.47 -8.99
CA ALA A 102 -0.73 11.03 -8.66
C ALA A 102 0.14 11.06 -9.92
N ALA A 103 0.99 12.06 -10.03
CA ALA A 103 1.85 12.26 -11.20
C ALA A 103 3.03 11.29 -11.22
N ASP A 104 3.48 10.84 -10.04
CA ASP A 104 4.58 9.87 -9.90
C ASP A 104 4.41 9.08 -8.60
N MET A 105 5.31 8.14 -8.38
CA MET A 105 5.27 7.28 -7.17
C MET A 105 5.46 8.09 -5.89
N HIS A 106 6.35 9.08 -5.88
CA HIS A 106 6.58 9.90 -4.69
C HIS A 106 5.32 10.64 -4.28
N GLN A 107 4.64 11.27 -5.23
CA GLN A 107 3.38 11.95 -4.94
C GLN A 107 2.32 10.97 -4.45
N GLY A 108 2.24 9.79 -5.06
CA GLY A 108 1.30 8.76 -4.63
C GLY A 108 1.54 8.32 -3.19
N VAL A 109 2.80 8.09 -2.82
CA VAL A 109 3.14 7.70 -1.44
C VAL A 109 2.83 8.83 -0.45
N GLU A 110 3.15 10.09 -0.81
CA GLU A 110 2.81 11.24 0.04
C GLU A 110 1.31 11.35 0.26
N MET A 111 0.50 11.20 -0.78
CA MET A 111 -0.96 11.24 -0.67
C MET A 111 -1.48 10.14 0.26
N ALA A 112 -0.92 8.94 0.14
CA ALA A 112 -1.30 7.82 0.99
C ALA A 112 -0.92 8.06 2.46
N LEU A 113 0.28 8.58 2.71
CA LEU A 113 0.73 8.93 4.07
C LEU A 113 -0.14 10.05 4.66
N ASP A 114 -0.51 11.05 3.87
CA ASP A 114 -1.40 12.13 4.31
C ASP A 114 -2.78 11.59 4.68
N ALA A 115 -3.32 10.67 3.90
CA ALA A 115 -4.61 10.05 4.20
C ALA A 115 -4.56 9.25 5.50
N ILE A 116 -3.45 8.55 5.76
CA ILE A 116 -3.24 7.83 7.01
C ILE A 116 -3.11 8.83 8.17
N GLY A 117 -2.28 9.85 8.01
CA GLY A 117 -2.00 10.84 9.06
C GLY A 117 -3.21 11.69 9.44
N SER A 118 -4.10 11.96 8.49
CA SER A 118 -5.33 12.73 8.75
C SER A 118 -6.45 11.91 9.37
N GLY A 119 -6.31 10.58 9.44
CA GLY A 119 -7.35 9.68 9.93
C GLY A 119 -8.42 9.32 8.90
N LEU A 120 -8.29 9.82 7.67
CA LEU A 120 -9.27 9.56 6.61
C LEU A 120 -9.33 8.06 6.25
N ALA A 121 -8.17 7.43 6.13
CA ALA A 121 -8.10 6.01 5.79
C ALA A 121 -8.72 5.15 6.89
N LYS A 122 -8.47 5.48 8.16
CA LYS A 122 -9.07 4.77 9.30
C LYS A 122 -10.58 4.92 9.31
N ALA A 123 -11.08 6.12 9.03
CA ALA A 123 -12.52 6.37 8.97
C ALA A 123 -13.18 5.51 7.90
N LYS A 124 -12.56 5.38 6.71
CA LYS A 124 -13.07 4.55 5.63
C LYS A 124 -13.10 3.07 5.98
N ILE A 125 -12.09 2.56 6.65
CA ILE A 125 -12.05 1.16 7.12
C ILE A 125 -13.16 0.91 8.14
N ASN A 126 -13.37 1.83 9.08
CA ASN A 126 -14.44 1.71 10.07
C ASN A 126 -15.82 1.70 9.42
N ASP A 127 -16.04 2.56 8.42
CA ASP A 127 -17.29 2.60 7.66
C ASP A 127 -17.55 1.27 6.94
N LEU A 128 -16.53 0.71 6.30
CA LEU A 128 -16.64 -0.58 5.63
C LEU A 128 -16.92 -1.72 6.59
N ALA A 129 -16.27 -1.74 7.75
CA ALA A 129 -16.50 -2.75 8.78
C ALA A 129 -17.93 -2.70 9.30
N THR A 130 -18.46 -1.50 9.57
CA THR A 130 -19.84 -1.29 9.99
C THR A 130 -20.83 -1.77 8.92
N PHE A 131 -20.59 -1.40 7.67
CA PHE A 131 -21.45 -1.81 6.56
C PHE A 131 -21.48 -3.34 6.42
N THR A 132 -20.32 -3.99 6.47
CA THR A 132 -20.21 -5.45 6.38
C THR A 132 -20.96 -6.14 7.50
N GLN A 133 -20.86 -5.63 8.73
CA GLN A 133 -21.54 -6.18 9.88
C GLN A 133 -23.07 -6.06 9.74
N VAL A 134 -23.55 -4.94 9.27
CA VAL A 134 -24.98 -4.74 9.03
C VAL A 134 -25.47 -5.72 7.96
N GLN A 135 -24.71 -5.97 6.92
CA GLN A 135 -25.05 -6.94 5.88
C GLN A 135 -25.13 -8.37 6.44
N GLN A 136 -24.25 -8.73 7.37
CA GLN A 136 -24.26 -10.06 7.98
C GLN A 136 -25.41 -10.23 8.96
N ASP A 137 -25.76 -9.19 9.70
CA ASP A 137 -26.82 -9.21 10.71
C ASP A 137 -28.19 -9.08 10.08
N GLY A 138 -28.28 -8.56 8.89
CA GLY A 138 -29.51 -8.41 8.14
C GLY A 138 -29.85 -9.60 7.28
#